data_ab430a73d8d9defec839a9f295e8112f
#
_entry.id   ab430a73d8d9defec839a9f295e8112f
#
_cell.length_a   1.000
_cell.length_b   1.000
_cell.length_c   1.000
_cell.angle_alpha   90.00
_cell.angle_beta   90.00
_cell.angle_gamma   90.00
#
_symmetry.space_group_name_H-M   'P 1'
#
loop_
_entity.id
_entity.type
_entity.pdbx_description
1 polymer ?
#
loop_
_entity_poly.entity_id
_entity_poly.type
_entity_poly.pdbx_seq_one_letter_code
_entity_poly.pdbx_strand_id
1 'polypeptide(L)'
;MSESLGQPLTVELAEWLSTPVGQYVKQWEQEKINGMVANAFGYHAMQVGLPGWDLLHANRIPYKGRTHSYSDAGCVQPGVALYADPENLPFDGQSIDLLILPHVLECSNSPHQVLREAERVLMPEGRVVISGFNPWSLWGLRERIPGLDPIMPIPAHMQVSLGRLKDWFKLLSFEVDRGHFGCYAPPCETEKWLQRWSFMESAGDRWWPICGSVYVVSAIKRVACIRLVGPEWKHVKKHVRRRTVVTGRHSGV
;
A
#
# COMPACT_ATOMS: atom_id res chain seq x y z
N MET A 1 27.02 -3.37 -32.44
CA MET A 1 26.19 -2.46 -31.63
C MET A 1 25.93 -3.22 -30.35
N SER A 2 26.75 -2.99 -29.31
CA SER A 2 26.57 -3.59 -27.99
C SER A 2 25.47 -2.78 -27.31
N GLU A 3 24.31 -3.40 -27.12
CA GLU A 3 23.30 -2.91 -26.15
C GLU A 3 24.01 -2.80 -24.80
N SER A 4 24.18 -1.58 -24.32
CA SER A 4 24.50 -1.34 -22.92
C SER A 4 23.33 -1.91 -22.14
N LEU A 5 23.54 -3.05 -21.47
CA LEU A 5 22.66 -3.57 -20.45
C LEU A 5 22.53 -2.44 -19.40
N GLY A 6 21.47 -1.64 -19.52
CA GLY A 6 21.13 -0.63 -18.52
C GLY A 6 21.01 -1.31 -17.16
N GLN A 7 21.46 -0.63 -16.12
CA GLN A 7 21.26 -1.14 -14.76
C GLN A 7 19.76 -1.35 -14.51
N PRO A 8 19.37 -2.36 -13.74
CA PRO A 8 17.97 -2.53 -13.39
C PRO A 8 17.43 -1.27 -12.68
N LEU A 9 16.23 -0.85 -13.01
CA LEU A 9 15.59 0.35 -12.42
C LEU A 9 15.57 0.36 -10.89
N THR A 10 15.55 -0.80 -10.28
CA THR A 10 15.65 -0.97 -8.82
C THR A 10 16.98 -0.48 -8.27
N VAL A 11 18.08 -0.69 -9.00
CA VAL A 11 19.42 -0.23 -8.62
C VAL A 11 19.52 1.28 -8.80
N GLU A 12 19.08 1.79 -9.95
CA GLU A 12 19.05 3.24 -10.21
C GLU A 12 18.22 3.99 -9.17
N LEU A 13 17.08 3.43 -8.78
CA LEU A 13 16.23 3.97 -7.73
C LEU A 13 16.94 3.95 -6.36
N ALA A 14 17.64 2.87 -6.02
CA ALA A 14 18.37 2.77 -4.76
C ALA A 14 19.53 3.78 -4.69
N GLU A 15 20.23 3.99 -5.79
CA GLU A 15 21.28 5.02 -5.90
C GLU A 15 20.68 6.43 -5.79
N TRP A 16 19.58 6.69 -6.49
CA TRP A 16 18.89 7.97 -6.42
C TRP A 16 18.39 8.29 -5.01
N LEU A 17 17.86 7.30 -4.28
CA LEU A 17 17.43 7.47 -2.89
C LEU A 17 18.59 7.84 -1.95
N SER A 18 19.83 7.74 -2.39
CA SER A 18 21.02 8.19 -1.66
C SER A 18 21.36 9.66 -1.92
N THR A 19 20.77 10.30 -2.92
CA THR A 19 20.92 11.73 -3.21
C THR A 19 20.17 12.59 -2.18
N PRO A 20 20.47 13.90 -2.05
CA PRO A 20 19.74 14.79 -1.14
C PRO A 20 18.24 14.82 -1.39
N VAL A 21 17.81 14.81 -2.66
CA VAL A 21 16.40 14.76 -3.06
C VAL A 21 15.78 13.41 -2.68
N GLY A 22 16.48 12.32 -2.96
CA GLY A 22 16.05 10.98 -2.60
C GLY A 22 15.95 10.78 -1.09
N GLN A 23 16.86 11.34 -0.29
CA GLN A 23 16.80 11.31 1.17
C GLN A 23 15.58 12.07 1.71
N TYR A 24 15.23 13.20 1.12
CA TYR A 24 14.01 13.92 1.46
C TYR A 24 12.75 13.08 1.21
N VAL A 25 12.65 12.43 0.03
CA VAL A 25 11.55 11.51 -0.31
C VAL A 25 11.53 10.34 0.67
N LYS A 26 12.68 9.70 0.88
CA LYS A 26 12.83 8.55 1.78
C LYS A 26 12.37 8.85 3.21
N GLN A 27 12.74 10.02 3.75
CA GLN A 27 12.35 10.43 5.09
C GLN A 27 10.85 10.64 5.19
N TRP A 28 10.25 11.31 4.21
CA TRP A 28 8.81 11.54 4.17
C TRP A 28 8.02 10.22 4.06
N GLU A 29 8.39 9.35 3.13
CA GLU A 29 7.73 8.05 2.98
C GLU A 29 7.86 7.19 4.22
N GLN A 30 9.06 7.14 4.81
CA GLN A 30 9.31 6.40 6.04
C GLN A 30 8.37 6.84 7.16
N GLU A 31 8.18 8.14 7.34
CA GLU A 31 7.27 8.69 8.34
C GLU A 31 5.82 8.26 8.09
N LYS A 32 5.35 8.39 6.83
CA LYS A 32 3.96 8.03 6.47
C LYS A 32 3.72 6.53 6.55
N ILE A 33 4.65 5.72 6.03
CA ILE A 33 4.56 4.26 6.09
C ILE A 33 4.58 3.80 7.55
N ASN A 34 5.47 4.32 8.39
CA ASN A 34 5.51 4.00 9.81
C ASN A 34 4.16 4.23 10.49
N GLY A 35 3.50 5.37 10.21
CA GLY A 35 2.18 5.67 10.74
C GLY A 35 1.08 4.69 10.27
N MET A 36 1.21 4.16 9.05
CA MET A 36 0.26 3.20 8.49
C MET A 36 0.48 1.77 9.03
N VAL A 37 1.74 1.36 9.18
CA VAL A 37 2.07 -0.02 9.57
C VAL A 37 2.09 -0.24 11.07
N ALA A 38 2.25 0.81 11.89
CA ALA A 38 2.34 0.70 13.35
C ALA A 38 1.13 -0.03 13.97
N ASN A 39 -0.04 0.15 13.38
CA ASN A 39 -1.31 -0.43 13.82
C ASN A 39 -1.74 -1.66 12.99
N ALA A 40 -0.89 -2.17 12.12
CA ALA A 40 -1.17 -3.43 11.44
C ALA A 40 -0.80 -4.59 12.34
N PHE A 41 -1.75 -5.51 12.51
CA PHE A 41 -1.60 -6.72 13.33
C PHE A 41 -1.55 -7.94 12.41
N GLY A 42 -0.93 -9.00 12.90
CA GLY A 42 -0.81 -10.26 12.20
C GLY A 42 0.42 -11.04 12.66
N TYR A 43 0.80 -12.03 11.88
CA TYR A 43 1.95 -12.89 12.14
C TYR A 43 3.08 -12.68 11.14
N HIS A 44 2.76 -12.36 9.88
CA HIS A 44 3.72 -12.27 8.78
C HIS A 44 3.64 -10.91 8.09
N ALA A 45 4.77 -10.20 8.07
CA ALA A 45 4.93 -8.95 7.35
C ALA A 45 6.07 -9.08 6.34
N MET A 46 5.81 -8.71 5.10
CA MET A 46 6.79 -8.77 4.02
C MET A 46 6.96 -7.43 3.34
N GLN A 47 8.21 -7.08 3.06
CA GLN A 47 8.55 -5.97 2.18
C GLN A 47 9.14 -6.54 0.90
N VAL A 48 8.64 -6.12 -0.24
CA VAL A 48 9.11 -6.52 -1.56
C VAL A 48 9.87 -5.35 -2.20
N GLY A 49 11.11 -5.59 -2.59
CA GLY A 49 11.99 -4.56 -3.17
C GLY A 49 12.66 -3.65 -2.13
N LEU A 50 13.68 -2.92 -2.57
CA LEU A 50 14.47 -1.96 -1.80
C LEU A 50 14.95 -2.50 -0.44
N PRO A 51 15.69 -3.62 -0.39
CA PRO A 51 16.03 -4.29 0.86
C PRO A 51 16.95 -3.48 1.78
N GLY A 52 17.69 -2.52 1.23
CA GLY A 52 18.52 -1.57 1.99
C GLY A 52 17.71 -0.54 2.80
N TRP A 53 16.38 -0.55 2.65
CA TRP A 53 15.48 0.36 3.34
C TRP A 53 14.48 -0.42 4.20
N ASP A 54 14.63 -0.37 5.53
CA ASP A 54 13.77 -1.09 6.46
C ASP A 54 12.48 -0.32 6.77
N LEU A 55 11.41 -0.67 6.07
CA LEU A 55 10.07 -0.09 6.25
C LEU A 55 9.22 -0.85 7.28
N LEU A 56 9.70 -2.01 7.74
CA LEU A 56 9.00 -2.85 8.71
C LEU A 56 9.43 -2.60 10.16
N HIS A 57 10.42 -1.73 10.42
CA HIS A 57 10.97 -1.54 11.76
C HIS A 57 9.93 -1.04 12.78
N ALA A 58 9.00 -0.16 12.36
CA ALA A 58 7.97 0.39 13.23
C ALA A 58 6.79 -0.56 13.50
N ASN A 59 6.69 -1.66 12.76
CA ASN A 59 5.62 -2.62 12.92
C ASN A 59 5.91 -3.61 14.06
N ARG A 60 4.88 -4.17 14.69
CA ARG A 60 4.97 -5.11 15.81
C ARG A 60 4.78 -6.58 15.43
N ILE A 61 4.56 -6.87 14.16
CA ILE A 61 4.42 -8.25 13.66
C ILE A 61 5.73 -9.00 13.91
N PRO A 62 5.68 -10.22 14.46
CA PRO A 62 6.87 -10.97 14.89
C PRO A 62 7.73 -11.44 13.69
N TYR A 63 7.11 -11.94 12.63
CA TYR A 63 7.83 -12.44 11.46
C TYR A 63 7.89 -11.36 10.38
N LYS A 64 9.08 -10.83 10.13
CA LYS A 64 9.36 -9.80 9.15
C LYS A 64 10.37 -10.29 8.13
N GLY A 65 10.03 -10.18 6.86
CA GLY A 65 10.95 -10.53 5.78
C GLY A 65 11.06 -9.41 4.76
N ARG A 66 12.22 -9.35 4.09
CA ARG A 66 12.45 -8.46 2.95
C ARG A 66 12.88 -9.29 1.76
N THR A 67 12.26 -9.06 0.62
CA THR A 67 12.65 -9.73 -0.63
C THR A 67 13.41 -8.76 -1.53
N HIS A 68 14.25 -9.33 -2.37
CA HIS A 68 14.98 -8.61 -3.41
C HIS A 68 14.75 -9.29 -4.76
N SER A 69 14.88 -8.53 -5.85
CA SER A 69 14.72 -9.09 -7.19
C SER A 69 15.89 -10.00 -7.57
N TYR A 70 15.62 -11.05 -8.33
CA TYR A 70 16.68 -11.92 -8.89
C TYR A 70 17.62 -11.19 -9.85
N SER A 71 17.14 -10.18 -10.56
CA SER A 71 17.96 -9.38 -11.46
C SER A 71 19.13 -8.68 -10.77
N ASP A 72 18.99 -8.42 -9.48
CA ASP A 72 19.97 -7.70 -8.67
C ASP A 72 20.82 -8.65 -7.79
N ALA A 73 20.75 -9.96 -8.01
CA ALA A 73 21.36 -11.00 -7.16
C ALA A 73 22.91 -10.98 -7.14
N GLY A 74 23.54 -10.13 -7.96
CA GLY A 74 25.01 -9.96 -7.95
C GLY A 74 25.58 -9.32 -6.68
N CYS A 75 24.74 -8.66 -5.85
CA CYS A 75 25.14 -8.04 -4.60
C CYS A 75 24.32 -8.61 -3.45
N VAL A 76 24.96 -9.43 -2.60
CA VAL A 76 24.32 -9.88 -1.35
C VAL A 76 24.05 -8.68 -0.45
N GLN A 77 22.80 -8.30 -0.30
CA GLN A 77 22.42 -7.19 0.57
C GLN A 77 22.07 -7.68 1.98
N PRO A 78 22.53 -7.01 3.03
CA PRO A 78 22.22 -7.39 4.40
C PRO A 78 20.71 -7.23 4.66
N GLY A 79 20.11 -8.24 5.32
CA GLY A 79 18.71 -8.23 5.71
C GLY A 79 17.74 -8.74 4.64
N VAL A 80 18.21 -9.22 3.49
CA VAL A 80 17.39 -9.94 2.52
C VAL A 80 17.08 -11.33 3.04
N ALA A 81 15.80 -11.64 3.18
CA ALA A 81 15.34 -12.95 3.59
C ALA A 81 15.22 -13.92 2.40
N LEU A 82 14.90 -13.38 1.22
CA LEU A 82 14.60 -14.16 0.03
C LEU A 82 14.77 -13.33 -1.24
N TYR A 83 15.29 -13.97 -2.29
CA TYR A 83 15.25 -13.42 -3.65
C TYR A 83 13.97 -13.91 -4.33
N ALA A 84 13.17 -12.99 -4.82
CA ALA A 84 11.89 -13.31 -5.45
C ALA A 84 11.53 -12.27 -6.52
N ASP A 85 10.82 -12.73 -7.54
CA ASP A 85 10.19 -11.86 -8.52
C ASP A 85 8.90 -11.27 -7.92
N PRO A 86 8.72 -9.94 -7.93
CA PRO A 86 7.48 -9.34 -7.48
C PRO A 86 6.22 -9.80 -8.23
N GLU A 87 6.38 -10.26 -9.49
CA GLU A 87 5.30 -10.78 -10.32
C GLU A 87 4.94 -12.23 -10.00
N ASN A 88 5.80 -12.95 -9.23
CA ASN A 88 5.63 -14.36 -8.83
C ASN A 88 6.19 -14.59 -7.44
N LEU A 89 5.46 -14.19 -6.42
CA LEU A 89 5.90 -14.30 -5.04
C LEU A 89 5.86 -15.75 -4.54
N PRO A 90 6.95 -16.30 -3.99
CA PRO A 90 7.04 -17.70 -3.55
C PRO A 90 6.42 -17.89 -2.15
N PHE A 91 5.23 -17.32 -1.95
CA PHE A 91 4.47 -17.48 -0.72
C PHE A 91 3.14 -18.18 -1.01
N ASP A 92 2.66 -18.92 -0.05
CA ASP A 92 1.34 -19.54 -0.13
C ASP A 92 0.24 -18.47 -0.23
N GLY A 93 -0.89 -18.83 -0.84
CA GLY A 93 -2.05 -17.95 -0.87
C GLY A 93 -2.57 -17.68 0.55
N GLN A 94 -2.94 -16.44 0.82
CA GLN A 94 -3.51 -16.04 2.12
C GLN A 94 -2.59 -16.35 3.31
N SER A 95 -1.29 -16.07 3.19
CA SER A 95 -0.28 -16.35 4.21
C SER A 95 0.34 -15.09 4.83
N ILE A 96 0.11 -13.92 4.25
CA ILE A 96 0.73 -12.65 4.65
C ILE A 96 -0.32 -11.68 5.16
N ASP A 97 -0.07 -11.06 6.31
CA ASP A 97 -0.96 -10.06 6.91
C ASP A 97 -0.65 -8.64 6.45
N LEU A 98 0.63 -8.32 6.27
CA LEU A 98 1.10 -7.01 5.84
C LEU A 98 2.10 -7.14 4.70
N LEU A 99 1.83 -6.49 3.58
CA LEU A 99 2.72 -6.42 2.42
C LEU A 99 3.07 -4.97 2.11
N ILE A 100 4.37 -4.66 2.00
CA ILE A 100 4.84 -3.32 1.61
C ILE A 100 5.52 -3.41 0.24
N LEU A 101 5.09 -2.56 -0.68
CA LEU A 101 5.57 -2.48 -2.06
C LEU A 101 6.12 -1.07 -2.36
N PRO A 102 7.34 -0.72 -1.90
CA PRO A 102 7.92 0.59 -2.16
C PRO A 102 8.39 0.68 -3.62
N HIS A 103 7.76 1.51 -4.43
CA HIS A 103 8.05 1.75 -5.86
C HIS A 103 8.12 0.49 -6.74
N VAL A 104 7.62 -0.64 -6.26
CA VAL A 104 7.70 -1.92 -6.98
C VAL A 104 6.90 -1.90 -8.26
N LEU A 105 5.72 -1.27 -8.24
CA LEU A 105 4.84 -1.22 -9.40
C LEU A 105 5.45 -0.47 -10.59
N GLU A 106 6.29 0.51 -10.30
CA GLU A 106 6.95 1.34 -11.31
C GLU A 106 8.21 0.67 -11.87
N CYS A 107 8.81 -0.23 -11.09
CA CYS A 107 9.98 -0.99 -11.48
C CYS A 107 9.64 -2.34 -12.16
N SER A 108 8.37 -2.73 -12.16
CA SER A 108 7.89 -4.00 -12.73
C SER A 108 7.44 -3.84 -14.18
N ASN A 109 7.67 -4.87 -14.99
CA ASN A 109 7.18 -4.92 -16.36
C ASN A 109 5.64 -5.06 -16.41
N SER A 110 5.07 -5.74 -15.42
CA SER A 110 3.64 -6.05 -15.33
C SER A 110 3.04 -5.64 -13.97
N PRO A 111 2.82 -4.33 -13.71
CA PRO A 111 2.28 -3.86 -12.41
C PRO A 111 0.97 -4.53 -11.99
N HIS A 112 0.12 -4.90 -12.97
CA HIS A 112 -1.11 -5.64 -12.71
C HIS A 112 -0.85 -7.03 -12.14
N GLN A 113 0.20 -7.73 -12.61
CA GLN A 113 0.55 -9.04 -12.10
C GLN A 113 1.07 -8.95 -10.67
N VAL A 114 1.88 -7.95 -10.36
CA VAL A 114 2.33 -7.68 -8.98
C VAL A 114 1.14 -7.50 -8.03
N LEU A 115 0.11 -6.76 -8.45
CA LEU A 115 -1.09 -6.56 -7.62
C LEU A 115 -1.94 -7.84 -7.48
N ARG A 116 -2.02 -8.69 -8.52
CA ARG A 116 -2.67 -10.00 -8.41
C ARG A 116 -1.94 -10.92 -7.45
N GLU A 117 -0.61 -10.93 -7.49
CA GLU A 117 0.21 -11.68 -6.55
C GLU A 117 0.05 -11.14 -5.12
N ALA A 118 0.01 -9.81 -4.95
CA ALA A 118 -0.29 -9.19 -3.66
C ALA A 118 -1.68 -9.62 -3.14
N GLU A 119 -2.69 -9.65 -4.02
CA GLU A 119 -4.03 -10.13 -3.66
C GLU A 119 -4.02 -11.61 -3.30
N ARG A 120 -3.30 -12.45 -4.04
CA ARG A 120 -3.21 -13.89 -3.79
C ARG A 120 -2.57 -14.21 -2.44
N VAL A 121 -1.45 -13.56 -2.11
CA VAL A 121 -0.67 -13.87 -0.89
C VAL A 121 -1.25 -13.24 0.37
N LEU A 122 -1.99 -12.13 0.25
CA LEU A 122 -2.57 -11.46 1.41
C LEU A 122 -3.74 -12.25 1.99
N MET A 123 -3.78 -12.32 3.31
CA MET A 123 -4.92 -12.85 4.06
C MET A 123 -6.18 -11.98 3.85
N PRO A 124 -7.38 -12.52 4.05
CA PRO A 124 -8.57 -11.70 4.26
C PRO A 124 -8.32 -10.67 5.36
N GLU A 125 -8.73 -9.41 5.13
CA GLU A 125 -8.43 -8.26 5.99
C GLU A 125 -6.94 -7.90 6.09
N GLY A 126 -6.07 -8.59 5.34
CA GLY A 126 -4.65 -8.25 5.20
C GLY A 126 -4.47 -6.90 4.52
N ARG A 127 -3.36 -6.26 4.79
CA ARG A 127 -3.06 -4.89 4.37
C ARG A 127 -1.92 -4.85 3.37
N VAL A 128 -2.11 -4.10 2.30
CA VAL A 128 -1.03 -3.70 1.39
C VAL A 128 -0.72 -2.22 1.55
N VAL A 129 0.56 -1.86 1.58
CA VAL A 129 1.04 -0.47 1.55
C VAL A 129 1.90 -0.30 0.31
N ILE A 130 1.57 0.68 -0.51
CA ILE A 130 2.23 0.94 -1.80
C ILE A 130 2.70 2.38 -1.80
N SER A 131 3.96 2.62 -2.17
CA SER A 131 4.43 3.96 -2.52
C SER A 131 4.80 4.05 -3.99
N GLY A 132 4.71 5.26 -4.54
CA GLY A 132 5.03 5.53 -5.93
C GLY A 132 5.10 7.01 -6.24
N PHE A 133 5.70 7.35 -7.38
CA PHE A 133 5.78 8.70 -7.88
C PHE A 133 4.47 9.14 -8.54
N ASN A 134 4.13 10.38 -8.35
CA ASN A 134 2.91 10.96 -8.93
C ASN A 134 3.20 11.67 -10.25
N PRO A 135 2.71 11.15 -11.38
CA PRO A 135 2.93 11.77 -12.68
C PRO A 135 2.23 13.15 -12.85
N TRP A 136 1.31 13.48 -11.95
CA TRP A 136 0.56 14.75 -11.96
C TRP A 136 1.13 15.80 -11.00
N SER A 137 2.31 15.56 -10.46
CA SER A 137 3.05 16.50 -9.62
C SER A 137 3.83 17.53 -10.43
N LEU A 138 4.38 18.52 -9.74
CA LEU A 138 5.30 19.49 -10.35
C LEU A 138 6.55 18.80 -10.92
N TRP A 139 7.05 17.75 -10.24
CA TRP A 139 8.17 16.96 -10.73
C TRP A 139 7.78 16.18 -11.98
N GLY A 140 6.63 15.50 -11.97
CA GLY A 140 6.13 14.77 -13.13
C GLY A 140 5.80 15.66 -14.33
N LEU A 141 5.38 16.89 -14.10
CA LEU A 141 5.17 17.87 -15.17
C LEU A 141 6.50 18.30 -15.78
N ARG A 142 7.54 18.52 -14.97
CA ARG A 142 8.88 18.86 -15.45
C ARG A 142 9.49 17.76 -16.30
N GLU A 143 9.32 16.48 -15.93
CA GLU A 143 9.79 15.33 -16.69
C GLU A 143 9.23 15.26 -18.13
N ARG A 144 8.09 15.93 -18.37
CA ARG A 144 7.45 15.99 -19.69
C ARG A 144 7.96 17.12 -20.58
N ILE A 145 8.79 18.02 -20.05
CA ILE A 145 9.33 19.14 -20.81
C ILE A 145 10.61 18.68 -21.53
N PRO A 146 10.63 18.64 -22.87
CA PRO A 146 11.81 18.23 -23.61
C PRO A 146 12.99 19.20 -23.35
N GLY A 147 14.18 18.63 -23.15
CA GLY A 147 15.42 19.40 -22.97
C GLY A 147 15.76 19.75 -21.51
N LEU A 148 14.99 19.27 -20.54
CA LEU A 148 15.37 19.30 -19.13
C LEU A 148 15.88 17.93 -18.69
N ASP A 149 16.92 17.93 -17.86
CA ASP A 149 17.44 16.67 -17.29
C ASP A 149 16.39 16.05 -16.35
N PRO A 150 16.23 14.71 -16.40
CA PRO A 150 15.31 14.00 -15.53
C PRO A 150 15.73 14.14 -14.07
N ILE A 151 14.75 14.33 -13.19
CA ILE A 151 14.97 14.43 -11.76
C ILE A 151 14.64 13.13 -11.08
N MET A 152 13.58 12.46 -11.56
CA MET A 152 13.14 11.19 -11.02
C MET A 152 13.87 10.04 -11.70
N PRO A 153 14.21 8.99 -10.95
CA PRO A 153 14.93 7.83 -11.52
C PRO A 153 14.02 6.97 -12.40
N ILE A 154 12.70 7.15 -12.25
CA ILE A 154 11.70 6.33 -12.96
C ILE A 154 11.08 7.16 -14.09
N PRO A 155 11.16 6.70 -15.35
CA PRO A 155 10.59 7.38 -16.49
C PRO A 155 9.08 7.64 -16.34
N ALA A 156 8.62 8.79 -16.84
CA ALA A 156 7.22 9.23 -16.68
C ALA A 156 6.17 8.22 -17.20
N HIS A 157 6.52 7.40 -18.20
CA HIS A 157 5.60 6.40 -18.77
C HIS A 157 5.44 5.16 -17.88
N MET A 158 6.37 4.90 -16.96
CA MET A 158 6.31 3.80 -16.00
C MET A 158 5.63 4.21 -14.69
N GLN A 159 5.50 5.50 -14.42
CA GLN A 159 4.85 6.00 -13.22
C GLN A 159 3.37 5.66 -13.21
N VAL A 160 2.89 5.17 -12.08
CA VAL A 160 1.49 4.76 -11.88
C VAL A 160 0.73 5.87 -11.15
N SER A 161 -0.25 6.49 -11.81
CA SER A 161 -1.10 7.48 -11.14
C SER A 161 -2.00 6.83 -10.09
N LEU A 162 -2.28 7.56 -9.01
CA LEU A 162 -3.18 7.07 -7.96
C LEU A 162 -4.59 6.74 -8.48
N GLY A 163 -5.10 7.48 -9.48
CA GLY A 163 -6.38 7.16 -10.11
C GLY A 163 -6.38 5.77 -10.72
N ARG A 164 -5.34 5.46 -11.50
CA ARG A 164 -5.15 4.15 -12.14
C ARG A 164 -4.99 3.05 -11.08
N LEU A 165 -4.21 3.30 -10.03
CA LEU A 165 -4.05 2.36 -8.92
C LEU A 165 -5.38 2.06 -8.21
N LYS A 166 -6.20 3.08 -7.95
CA LYS A 166 -7.54 2.90 -7.36
C LYS A 166 -8.48 2.08 -8.23
N ASP A 167 -8.41 2.24 -9.55
CA ASP A 167 -9.23 1.43 -10.45
C ASP A 167 -8.78 -0.03 -10.44
N TRP A 168 -7.49 -0.30 -10.37
CA TRP A 168 -6.96 -1.66 -10.22
C TRP A 168 -7.37 -2.28 -8.88
N PHE A 169 -7.33 -1.53 -7.80
CA PHE A 169 -7.77 -1.99 -6.48
C PHE A 169 -9.23 -2.43 -6.46
N LYS A 170 -10.12 -1.69 -7.14
CA LYS A 170 -11.54 -2.08 -7.27
C LYS A 170 -11.73 -3.42 -7.96
N LEU A 171 -10.85 -3.75 -8.93
CA LEU A 171 -10.91 -5.04 -9.65
C LEU A 171 -10.40 -6.21 -8.79
N LEU A 172 -9.53 -5.95 -7.82
CA LEU A 172 -8.84 -6.94 -7.00
C LEU A 172 -9.37 -7.01 -5.56
N SER A 173 -10.59 -6.55 -5.30
CA SER A 173 -11.21 -6.57 -3.98
C SER A 173 -10.42 -5.83 -2.88
N PHE A 174 -9.61 -4.86 -3.26
CA PHE A 174 -8.93 -3.98 -2.33
C PHE A 174 -9.77 -2.74 -2.04
N GLU A 175 -9.91 -2.42 -0.76
CA GLU A 175 -10.52 -1.18 -0.28
C GLU A 175 -9.43 -0.23 0.23
N VAL A 176 -9.35 0.97 -0.33
CA VAL A 176 -8.38 1.98 0.10
C VAL A 176 -8.77 2.47 1.49
N ASP A 177 -7.88 2.26 2.46
CA ASP A 177 -8.03 2.70 3.85
C ASP A 177 -7.50 4.13 4.05
N ARG A 178 -6.25 4.37 3.62
CA ARG A 178 -5.56 5.64 3.79
C ARG A 178 -4.70 5.96 2.58
N GLY A 179 -4.49 7.26 2.35
CA GLY A 179 -3.58 7.74 1.34
C GLY A 179 -3.01 9.10 1.71
N HIS A 180 -1.73 9.29 1.46
CA HIS A 180 -1.03 10.55 1.64
C HIS A 180 -0.26 10.90 0.38
N PHE A 181 -0.22 12.18 0.08
CA PHE A 181 0.67 12.77 -0.91
C PHE A 181 1.67 13.65 -0.19
N GLY A 182 2.84 13.82 -0.75
CA GLY A 182 3.85 14.72 -0.20
C GLY A 182 5.01 14.97 -1.16
N CYS A 183 6.06 15.52 -0.60
CA CYS A 183 7.21 15.99 -1.37
C CYS A 183 6.80 17.09 -2.35
N TYR A 184 6.26 18.18 -1.80
CA TYR A 184 5.82 19.36 -2.56
C TYR A 184 6.97 20.34 -2.85
N ALA A 185 8.12 20.18 -2.18
CA ALA A 185 9.26 21.05 -2.41
C ALA A 185 9.73 20.95 -3.86
N PRO A 186 10.16 22.05 -4.49
CA PRO A 186 10.83 21.98 -5.78
C PRO A 186 12.07 21.09 -5.67
N PRO A 187 12.41 20.32 -6.71
CA PRO A 187 13.58 19.46 -6.70
C PRO A 187 14.84 20.30 -6.74
N CYS A 188 15.44 20.49 -5.60
CA CYS A 188 16.67 21.25 -5.43
C CYS A 188 17.80 20.30 -5.03
N GLU A 189 18.91 20.34 -5.72
CA GLU A 189 20.07 19.47 -5.48
C GLU A 189 20.76 19.70 -4.14
N THR A 190 20.46 20.83 -3.49
CA THR A 190 21.12 21.23 -2.25
C THR A 190 20.17 21.11 -1.06
N GLU A 191 20.62 20.43 -0.01
CA GLU A 191 19.90 20.22 1.25
C GLU A 191 19.41 21.53 1.89
N LYS A 192 20.21 22.61 1.82
CA LYS A 192 19.83 23.94 2.31
C LYS A 192 18.57 24.49 1.68
N TRP A 193 18.38 24.25 0.39
CA TRP A 193 17.16 24.68 -0.33
C TRP A 193 15.96 23.80 0.04
N LEU A 194 16.13 22.52 0.19
CA LEU A 194 15.07 21.61 0.64
C LEU A 194 14.55 22.01 2.03
N GLN A 195 15.44 22.31 2.96
CA GLN A 195 15.07 22.84 4.28
C GLN A 195 14.32 24.18 4.19
N ARG A 196 14.74 25.08 3.31
CA ARG A 196 14.07 26.36 3.10
C ARG A 196 12.63 26.21 2.59
N TRP A 197 12.37 25.16 1.79
CA TRP A 197 11.05 24.86 1.23
C TRP A 197 10.21 23.92 2.11
N SER A 198 10.66 23.58 3.32
CA SER A 198 9.95 22.69 4.24
C SER A 198 8.53 23.16 4.58
N PHE A 199 8.28 24.48 4.54
CA PHE A 199 6.92 25.04 4.73
C PHE A 199 5.95 24.61 3.64
N MET A 200 6.45 24.24 2.44
CA MET A 200 5.63 23.77 1.32
C MET A 200 4.93 22.45 1.63
N GLU A 201 5.47 21.62 2.53
CA GLU A 201 4.81 20.38 2.96
C GLU A 201 3.45 20.70 3.61
N SER A 202 3.45 21.61 4.58
CA SER A 202 2.21 22.02 5.28
C SER A 202 1.25 22.79 4.38
N ALA A 203 1.77 23.61 3.47
CA ALA A 203 0.98 24.36 2.51
C ALA A 203 0.40 23.45 1.43
N GLY A 204 1.21 22.54 0.87
CA GLY A 204 0.82 21.61 -0.18
C GLY A 204 -0.27 20.65 0.29
N ASP A 205 -0.12 20.06 1.47
CA ASP A 205 -1.11 19.16 2.06
C ASP A 205 -2.46 19.86 2.27
N ARG A 206 -2.46 21.13 2.58
CA ARG A 206 -3.68 21.94 2.79
C ARG A 206 -4.33 22.46 1.51
N TRP A 207 -3.52 22.94 0.53
CA TRP A 207 -4.04 23.68 -0.62
C TRP A 207 -4.04 22.87 -1.92
N TRP A 208 -3.10 21.94 -2.09
CA TRP A 208 -2.94 21.12 -3.30
C TRP A 208 -2.61 19.67 -2.98
N PRO A 209 -3.42 18.96 -2.18
CA PRO A 209 -3.07 17.63 -1.67
C PRO A 209 -2.73 16.61 -2.77
N ILE A 210 -3.25 16.78 -4.00
CA ILE A 210 -3.05 15.86 -5.10
C ILE A 210 -1.74 16.11 -5.89
N CYS A 211 -1.09 17.26 -5.68
CA CYS A 211 0.09 17.69 -6.44
C CYS A 211 1.43 17.23 -5.82
N GLY A 212 1.42 16.49 -4.73
CA GLY A 212 2.63 15.93 -4.13
C GLY A 212 3.35 15.01 -5.11
N SER A 213 4.68 15.03 -5.07
CA SER A 213 5.52 14.28 -6.01
C SER A 213 5.52 12.79 -5.74
N VAL A 214 5.18 12.39 -4.54
CA VAL A 214 5.11 11.01 -4.09
C VAL A 214 3.78 10.76 -3.40
N TYR A 215 3.26 9.55 -3.55
CA TYR A 215 2.11 9.09 -2.79
C TYR A 215 2.43 7.80 -2.02
N VAL A 216 1.79 7.64 -0.87
CA VAL A 216 1.74 6.39 -0.11
C VAL A 216 0.29 6.04 0.12
N VAL A 217 -0.10 4.83 -0.24
CA VAL A 217 -1.48 4.34 -0.11
C VAL A 217 -1.50 3.03 0.64
N SER A 218 -2.43 2.91 1.57
CA SER A 218 -2.76 1.68 2.27
C SER A 218 -4.12 1.18 1.80
N ALA A 219 -4.20 -0.09 1.46
CA ALA A 219 -5.46 -0.76 1.12
C ALA A 219 -5.59 -2.08 1.88
N ILE A 220 -6.84 -2.48 2.15
CA ILE A 220 -7.18 -3.70 2.87
C ILE A 220 -7.87 -4.65 1.90
N LYS A 221 -7.48 -5.92 1.90
CA LYS A 221 -8.13 -6.95 1.12
C LYS A 221 -9.47 -7.30 1.74
N ARG A 222 -10.56 -6.94 1.07
CA ARG A 222 -11.92 -7.29 1.51
C ARG A 222 -12.41 -8.54 0.80
N VAL A 223 -12.63 -9.59 1.55
CA VAL A 223 -13.29 -10.78 1.03
C VAL A 223 -14.79 -10.66 1.33
N ALA A 224 -15.61 -10.68 0.30
CA ALA A 224 -17.06 -10.69 0.47
C ALA A 224 -17.49 -12.00 1.13
N CYS A 225 -17.62 -11.99 2.44
CA CYS A 225 -18.26 -13.08 3.16
C CYS A 225 -19.77 -13.03 2.90
N ILE A 226 -20.36 -14.16 2.47
CA ILE A 226 -21.81 -14.33 2.43
C ILE A 226 -22.29 -14.23 3.88
N ARG A 227 -22.87 -13.09 4.23
CA ARG A 227 -23.57 -12.96 5.52
C ARG A 227 -24.85 -13.76 5.38
N LEU A 228 -24.87 -14.97 5.92
CA LEU A 228 -26.10 -15.74 6.09
C LEU A 228 -27.01 -14.91 7.03
N VAL A 229 -27.90 -14.16 6.43
CA VAL A 229 -29.02 -13.56 7.17
C VAL A 229 -29.90 -14.74 7.54
N GLY A 230 -29.71 -15.30 8.73
CA GLY A 230 -30.56 -16.32 9.26
C GLY A 230 -32.01 -15.80 9.34
N PRO A 231 -33.02 -16.65 9.10
CA PRO A 231 -34.40 -16.23 9.21
C PRO A 231 -34.63 -15.69 10.63
N GLU A 232 -35.14 -14.46 10.69
CA GLU A 232 -35.55 -13.84 11.95
C GLU A 232 -36.68 -14.70 12.56
N TRP A 233 -36.37 -15.47 13.60
CA TRP A 233 -37.35 -16.26 14.29
C TRP A 233 -38.32 -15.31 14.93
N LYS A 234 -39.44 -15.00 14.27
CA LYS A 234 -40.57 -14.29 14.89
C LYS A 234 -41.10 -15.18 16.00
N HIS A 235 -40.80 -14.81 17.21
CA HIS A 235 -41.45 -15.41 18.38
C HIS A 235 -42.97 -15.21 18.26
N VAL A 236 -43.66 -16.23 17.76
CA VAL A 236 -45.11 -16.26 17.78
C VAL A 236 -45.53 -16.32 19.24
N LYS A 237 -45.99 -15.20 19.80
CA LYS A 237 -46.58 -15.16 21.11
C LYS A 237 -47.82 -16.04 21.08
N LYS A 238 -47.76 -17.26 21.66
CA LYS A 238 -48.93 -18.09 21.87
C LYS A 238 -49.86 -17.33 22.78
N HIS A 239 -50.98 -16.84 22.27
CA HIS A 239 -52.08 -16.37 23.06
C HIS A 239 -52.69 -17.58 23.80
N VAL A 240 -52.34 -17.75 25.06
CA VAL A 240 -53.00 -18.68 25.97
C VAL A 240 -54.39 -18.12 26.26
N ARG A 241 -55.42 -18.63 25.60
CA ARG A 241 -56.82 -18.37 25.96
C ARG A 241 -57.03 -18.97 27.34
N ARG A 242 -57.12 -18.15 28.38
CA ARG A 242 -57.64 -18.56 29.69
C ARG A 242 -59.10 -18.96 29.50
N ARG A 243 -59.41 -20.25 29.64
CA ARG A 243 -60.76 -20.73 29.83
C ARG A 243 -61.22 -20.35 31.25
N THR A 244 -62.16 -19.45 31.36
CA THR A 244 -62.86 -19.16 32.60
C THR A 244 -63.79 -20.33 32.86
N VAL A 245 -63.55 -21.09 33.92
CA VAL A 245 -64.50 -22.12 34.42
C VAL A 245 -65.57 -21.39 35.24
N VAL A 246 -66.79 -21.38 34.76
CA VAL A 246 -67.98 -20.89 35.55
C VAL A 246 -68.43 -22.03 36.45
N THR A 247 -68.17 -21.90 37.73
CA THR A 247 -68.74 -22.80 38.74
C THR A 247 -70.18 -22.39 39.01
N GLY A 248 -71.09 -23.17 38.50
CA GLY A 248 -72.56 -23.04 38.88
C GLY A 248 -72.79 -23.43 40.35
N ARG A 249 -73.36 -22.52 41.07
CA ARG A 249 -73.78 -22.72 42.44
C ARG A 249 -75.16 -23.39 42.38
N HIS A 250 -75.25 -24.65 42.85
CA HIS A 250 -76.53 -25.34 43.09
C HIS A 250 -77.03 -24.98 44.47
N SER A 251 -78.08 -24.23 44.52
CA SER A 251 -78.90 -24.04 45.74
C SER A 251 -80.07 -25.06 45.71
N GLY A 252 -79.99 -26.04 46.56
CA GLY A 252 -81.08 -26.99 46.82
C GLY A 252 -81.73 -26.71 48.16
N VAL A 253 -83.01 -26.70 48.20
CA VAL A 253 -83.91 -26.60 49.26
C VAL A 253 -83.75 -27.76 50.28
#